data_ff46a7edcb3f0222ab63100744890e5a
#
_entry.id   ff46a7edcb3f0222ab63100744890e5a
#
_cell.length_a   1.000
_cell.length_b   1.000
_cell.length_c   1.000
_cell.angle_alpha   90.00
_cell.angle_beta   90.00
_cell.angle_gamma   90.00
#
_symmetry.space_group_name_H-M   'P 1'
#
loop_
_entity.id
_entity.type
_entity.pdbx_description
1 polymer ?
#
loop_
_entity_poly.entity_id
_entity_poly.type
_entity_poly.pdbx_seq_one_letter_code
_entity_poly.pdbx_strand_id
1 'polypeptide(L)'
;MAIKRAQVVILGSGCAGLTAAIYTGRANLSPVVLEGREAGGQLMWTTTVENFPGFPEGVLGPDLIDNMRKQAQKFGADTRFEHADEVDFSKRPFVIRTSDAEYHADSVIIATGATAKTLGLPSEMHFMGSGVSTCATCDGAFYKGKVVALVGGGDSAAEEATFLTRFADKVYLIHRRDRLRASKIMADRLLANPKVIPLWNTAVEDVIGSEEPHRHVTGIRIKNLDSGNVSEMAIDGLFLAIGHKPNTEVFGEQLAKTEGGFLLTRSAMAWKGTTSDPAWSETYPNYATSTSSEGVFACGDVVDTHYRQAITAAGTRRASALDCEKWLESLHKS
;
A
#
# COMPACT_ATOMS: atom_id res chain seq x y z
N MET A 1 5.46 25.97 18.55
CA MET A 1 5.60 24.49 18.48
C MET A 1 6.86 24.05 19.21
N ALA A 2 6.80 22.91 19.90
CA ALA A 2 7.99 22.35 20.53
C ALA A 2 8.90 21.75 19.46
N ILE A 3 10.22 22.09 19.52
CA ILE A 3 11.22 21.48 18.63
C ILE A 3 11.76 20.21 19.31
N LYS A 4 11.66 19.08 18.62
CA LYS A 4 12.16 17.77 19.05
C LYS A 4 13.28 17.30 18.11
N ARG A 5 14.40 16.84 18.64
CA ARG A 5 15.49 16.27 17.85
C ARG A 5 15.35 14.74 17.80
N ALA A 6 15.61 14.15 16.66
CA ALA A 6 15.63 12.72 16.44
C ALA A 6 16.75 12.33 15.46
N GLN A 7 17.44 11.23 15.71
CA GLN A 7 18.37 10.68 14.72
C GLN A 7 17.62 10.19 13.49
N VAL A 8 16.52 9.47 13.70
CA VAL A 8 15.68 8.92 12.62
C VAL A 8 14.22 9.25 12.88
N VAL A 9 13.55 9.83 11.91
CA VAL A 9 12.08 9.95 11.88
C VAL A 9 11.55 9.00 10.82
N ILE A 10 10.55 8.19 11.19
CA ILE A 10 9.88 7.24 10.31
C ILE A 10 8.47 7.75 10.07
N LEU A 11 8.08 7.93 8.80
CA LEU A 11 6.76 8.40 8.40
C LEU A 11 5.87 7.22 8.02
N GLY A 12 4.89 6.90 8.87
CA GLY A 12 3.94 5.81 8.72
C GLY A 12 4.24 4.61 9.61
N SER A 13 3.18 3.96 10.10
CA SER A 13 3.20 2.84 11.06
C SER A 13 2.55 1.54 10.54
N GLY A 14 2.40 1.38 9.24
CA GLY A 14 2.06 0.07 8.66
C GLY A 14 3.20 -0.94 8.88
N CYS A 15 3.06 -2.17 8.39
CA CYS A 15 4.13 -3.21 8.46
C CYS A 15 5.50 -2.65 8.07
N ALA A 16 5.46 -1.65 7.24
CA ALA A 16 6.57 -0.89 6.76
C ALA A 16 7.37 -0.18 7.81
N GLY A 17 6.75 0.85 8.31
CA GLY A 17 7.38 1.74 9.27
C GLY A 17 7.72 1.00 10.56
N LEU A 18 6.84 0.11 11.03
CA LEU A 18 7.09 -0.66 12.24
C LEU A 18 8.28 -1.63 12.08
N THR A 19 8.44 -2.28 10.91
CA THR A 19 9.64 -3.08 10.66
C THR A 19 10.90 -2.21 10.63
N ALA A 20 10.85 -1.05 9.95
CA ALA A 20 11.97 -0.10 9.96
C ALA A 20 12.31 0.34 11.41
N ALA A 21 11.29 0.64 12.22
CA ALA A 21 11.45 1.03 13.61
C ALA A 21 12.09 -0.07 14.48
N ILE A 22 11.72 -1.34 14.26
CA ILE A 22 12.35 -2.48 14.95
C ILE A 22 13.85 -2.52 14.65
N TYR A 23 14.25 -2.39 13.38
CA TYR A 23 15.65 -2.52 12.99
C TYR A 23 16.48 -1.29 13.39
N THR A 24 15.96 -0.07 13.19
CA THR A 24 16.65 1.16 13.64
C THR A 24 16.72 1.24 15.18
N GLY A 25 15.68 0.78 15.90
CA GLY A 25 15.73 0.64 17.35
C GLY A 25 16.80 -0.35 17.81
N ARG A 26 16.91 -1.51 17.13
CA ARG A 26 17.98 -2.49 17.42
C ARG A 26 19.37 -1.98 17.11
N ALA A 27 19.50 -1.05 16.17
CA ALA A 27 20.74 -0.32 15.88
C ALA A 27 20.99 0.85 16.87
N ASN A 28 20.18 0.98 17.91
CA ASN A 28 20.28 2.02 18.94
C ASN A 28 20.12 3.46 18.42
N LEU A 29 19.34 3.64 17.35
CA LEU A 29 19.08 4.93 16.73
C LEU A 29 17.85 5.66 17.31
N SER A 30 17.18 5.08 18.31
CA SER A 30 16.00 5.66 19.00
C SER A 30 15.01 6.34 18.04
N PRO A 31 14.41 5.60 17.08
CA PRO A 31 13.59 6.20 16.04
C PRO A 31 12.29 6.77 16.60
N VAL A 32 11.85 7.90 16.03
CA VAL A 32 10.49 8.43 16.23
C VAL A 32 9.63 8.00 15.06
N VAL A 33 8.51 7.34 15.33
CA VAL A 33 7.54 6.90 14.31
C VAL A 33 6.33 7.83 14.35
N LEU A 34 6.10 8.58 13.29
CA LEU A 34 4.88 9.36 13.10
C LEU A 34 3.85 8.48 12.40
N GLU A 35 2.84 8.03 13.14
CA GLU A 35 1.92 6.98 12.71
C GLU A 35 0.96 7.42 11.61
N GLY A 36 0.75 8.73 11.47
CA GLY A 36 -0.21 9.30 10.52
C GLY A 36 -1.64 9.28 11.06
N ARG A 37 -2.59 9.64 10.18
CA ARG A 37 -4.02 9.67 10.54
C ARG A 37 -4.64 8.28 10.62
N GLU A 38 -4.10 7.34 9.87
CA GLU A 38 -4.51 5.93 9.83
C GLU A 38 -3.39 5.04 10.42
N ALA A 39 -3.23 5.13 11.74
CA ALA A 39 -2.20 4.36 12.46
C ALA A 39 -2.33 2.86 12.18
N GLY A 40 -1.23 2.21 11.78
CA GLY A 40 -1.20 0.79 11.41
C GLY A 40 -1.47 0.52 9.93
N GLY A 41 -2.01 1.49 9.19
CA GLY A 41 -2.24 1.41 7.75
C GLY A 41 -3.31 0.39 7.35
N GLN A 42 -3.23 -0.13 6.12
CA GLN A 42 -4.29 -0.94 5.51
C GLN A 42 -4.66 -2.22 6.28
N LEU A 43 -3.74 -2.81 7.04
CA LEU A 43 -4.04 -4.02 7.82
C LEU A 43 -5.02 -3.78 8.97
N MET A 44 -5.23 -2.52 9.37
CA MET A 44 -6.25 -2.18 10.38
C MET A 44 -7.68 -2.37 9.86
N TRP A 45 -7.84 -2.43 8.55
CA TRP A 45 -9.15 -2.56 7.87
C TRP A 45 -9.41 -3.97 7.32
N THR A 46 -8.47 -4.92 7.53
CA THR A 46 -8.64 -6.32 7.11
C THR A 46 -8.98 -7.21 8.29
N THR A 47 -9.54 -8.37 8.00
CA THR A 47 -9.86 -9.41 8.98
C THR A 47 -8.63 -10.31 9.21
N THR A 48 -8.70 -11.58 8.86
CA THR A 48 -7.62 -12.53 9.05
C THR A 48 -6.59 -12.43 7.92
N VAL A 49 -5.32 -12.28 8.29
CA VAL A 49 -4.16 -12.32 7.39
C VAL A 49 -3.59 -13.73 7.44
N GLU A 50 -3.78 -14.51 6.38
CA GLU A 50 -3.33 -15.91 6.30
C GLU A 50 -1.98 -16.08 5.61
N ASN A 51 -1.53 -15.03 4.91
CA ASN A 51 -0.33 -15.06 4.07
C ASN A 51 0.89 -14.35 4.67
N PHE A 52 0.85 -14.02 5.98
CA PHE A 52 2.02 -13.53 6.70
C PHE A 52 2.71 -14.69 7.40
N PRO A 53 3.98 -15.02 7.06
CA PRO A 53 4.66 -16.19 7.62
C PRO A 53 4.79 -16.14 9.14
N GLY A 54 4.65 -17.30 9.80
CA GLY A 54 4.76 -17.46 11.24
C GLY A 54 3.40 -17.61 11.96
N PHE A 55 2.29 -17.48 11.23
CA PHE A 55 0.94 -17.62 11.75
C PHE A 55 0.16 -18.69 10.96
N PRO A 56 0.30 -19.99 11.31
CA PRO A 56 -0.31 -21.09 10.55
C PRO A 56 -1.85 -21.03 10.53
N GLU A 57 -2.45 -20.47 11.57
CA GLU A 57 -3.91 -20.27 11.69
C GLU A 57 -4.37 -18.87 11.24
N GLY A 58 -3.45 -18.11 10.62
CA GLY A 58 -3.66 -16.69 10.35
C GLY A 58 -3.56 -15.81 11.59
N VAL A 59 -3.64 -14.50 11.40
CA VAL A 59 -3.62 -13.49 12.46
C VAL A 59 -4.54 -12.34 12.06
N LEU A 60 -5.28 -11.75 12.99
CA LEU A 60 -6.03 -10.54 12.68
C LEU A 60 -5.07 -9.41 12.30
N GLY A 61 -5.41 -8.67 11.25
CA GLY A 61 -4.58 -7.56 10.79
C GLY A 61 -4.22 -6.56 11.91
N PRO A 62 -5.20 -6.08 12.70
CA PRO A 62 -4.93 -5.24 13.87
C PRO A 62 -4.00 -5.86 14.89
N ASP A 63 -4.12 -7.17 15.17
CA ASP A 63 -3.27 -7.87 16.15
C ASP A 63 -1.82 -7.97 15.64
N LEU A 64 -1.63 -8.23 14.34
CA LEU A 64 -0.32 -8.23 13.72
C LEU A 64 0.35 -6.86 13.87
N ILE A 65 -0.36 -5.78 13.58
CA ILE A 65 0.15 -4.41 13.72
C ILE A 65 0.48 -4.07 15.17
N ASP A 66 -0.40 -4.44 16.11
CA ASP A 66 -0.17 -4.18 17.52
C ASP A 66 1.07 -4.92 18.05
N ASN A 67 1.24 -6.19 17.65
CA ASN A 67 2.43 -6.97 17.98
C ASN A 67 3.71 -6.33 17.42
N MET A 68 3.69 -5.85 16.18
CA MET A 68 4.83 -5.16 15.56
C MET A 68 5.14 -3.83 16.27
N ARG A 69 4.11 -3.07 16.67
CA ARG A 69 4.26 -1.81 17.43
C ARG A 69 4.91 -2.09 18.80
N LYS A 70 4.39 -3.05 19.55
CA LYS A 70 4.98 -3.47 20.82
C LYS A 70 6.43 -3.92 20.67
N GLN A 71 6.74 -4.62 19.57
CA GLN A 71 8.10 -5.05 19.29
C GLN A 71 9.02 -3.85 18.98
N ALA A 72 8.56 -2.87 18.20
CA ALA A 72 9.33 -1.65 17.93
C ALA A 72 9.59 -0.84 19.22
N GLN A 73 8.57 -0.65 20.05
CA GLN A 73 8.67 0.04 21.32
C GLN A 73 9.62 -0.67 22.30
N LYS A 74 9.63 -2.01 22.32
CA LYS A 74 10.59 -2.81 23.10
C LYS A 74 12.05 -2.47 22.75
N PHE A 75 12.33 -2.09 21.52
CA PHE A 75 13.65 -1.67 21.05
C PHE A 75 13.86 -0.15 21.07
N GLY A 76 13.02 0.59 21.80
CA GLY A 76 13.19 2.02 22.04
C GLY A 76 12.61 2.94 20.97
N ALA A 77 11.76 2.44 20.07
CA ALA A 77 11.02 3.29 19.15
C ALA A 77 9.95 4.11 19.91
N ASP A 78 9.92 5.42 19.65
CA ASP A 78 8.90 6.34 20.14
C ASP A 78 7.79 6.47 19.09
N THR A 79 6.66 5.79 19.29
CA THR A 79 5.52 5.84 18.37
C THR A 79 4.56 6.97 18.76
N ARG A 80 4.23 7.85 17.79
CA ARG A 80 3.41 9.02 18.00
C ARG A 80 2.22 9.02 17.04
N PHE A 81 1.02 9.16 17.60
CA PHE A 81 -0.19 9.36 16.81
C PHE A 81 -0.23 10.82 16.29
N GLU A 82 0.75 11.14 15.47
CA GLU A 82 0.93 12.45 14.83
C GLU A 82 1.02 12.26 13.32
N HIS A 83 0.53 13.24 12.56
CA HIS A 83 0.60 13.25 11.09
C HIS A 83 1.64 14.28 10.65
N ALA A 84 2.48 13.92 9.68
CA ALA A 84 3.39 14.87 9.04
C ALA A 84 2.59 15.73 8.05
N ASP A 85 2.34 16.98 8.42
CA ASP A 85 1.58 17.93 7.59
C ASP A 85 2.49 18.66 6.58
N GLU A 86 3.78 18.84 6.94
CA GLU A 86 4.77 19.51 6.10
C GLU A 86 6.15 18.87 6.33
N VAL A 87 6.98 18.84 5.28
CA VAL A 87 8.37 18.39 5.36
C VAL A 87 9.28 19.36 4.61
N ASP A 88 10.54 19.48 5.09
CA ASP A 88 11.61 20.19 4.39
C ASP A 88 12.86 19.29 4.35
N PHE A 89 13.17 18.79 3.17
CA PHE A 89 14.35 17.96 2.90
C PHE A 89 15.47 18.70 2.19
N SER A 90 15.39 20.04 2.10
CA SER A 90 16.40 20.87 1.41
C SER A 90 17.74 20.94 2.13
N LYS A 91 17.74 20.77 3.44
CA LYS A 91 18.94 20.81 4.29
C LYS A 91 18.79 19.97 5.54
N ARG A 92 19.90 19.54 6.13
CA ARG A 92 19.94 18.83 7.42
C ARG A 92 20.17 19.79 8.58
N PRO A 93 19.59 19.53 9.78
CA PRO A 93 18.61 18.48 10.02
C PRO A 93 17.33 18.69 9.22
N PHE A 94 16.73 17.60 8.72
CA PHE A 94 15.46 17.64 8.01
C PHE A 94 14.35 18.07 8.96
N VAL A 95 13.41 18.85 8.45
CA VAL A 95 12.30 19.36 9.27
C VAL A 95 11.00 18.64 8.89
N ILE A 96 10.34 18.10 9.89
CA ILE A 96 9.00 17.50 9.76
C ILE A 96 8.07 18.19 10.74
N ARG A 97 6.98 18.80 10.24
CA ARG A 97 5.99 19.49 11.04
C ARG A 97 4.72 18.68 11.17
N THR A 98 4.22 18.60 12.39
CA THR A 98 2.92 18.06 12.75
C THR A 98 2.07 19.15 13.38
N SER A 99 0.80 18.87 13.71
CA SER A 99 -0.03 19.79 14.51
C SER A 99 0.59 20.09 15.89
N ASP A 100 1.37 19.17 16.46
CA ASP A 100 1.81 19.20 17.86
C ASP A 100 3.28 19.62 18.02
N ALA A 101 4.14 19.29 17.06
CA ALA A 101 5.58 19.50 17.17
C ALA A 101 6.27 19.72 15.82
N GLU A 102 7.51 20.24 15.90
CA GLU A 102 8.46 20.27 14.80
C GLU A 102 9.62 19.30 15.12
N TYR A 103 9.84 18.33 14.26
CA TYR A 103 10.92 17.34 14.39
C TYR A 103 12.11 17.75 13.52
N HIS A 104 13.29 17.78 14.12
CA HIS A 104 14.57 17.96 13.44
C HIS A 104 15.28 16.59 13.37
N ALA A 105 15.29 15.98 12.19
CA ALA A 105 15.79 14.63 11.95
C ALA A 105 17.13 14.64 11.21
N ASP A 106 18.07 13.80 11.63
CA ASP A 106 19.31 13.59 10.89
C ASP A 106 19.04 12.75 9.63
N SER A 107 18.11 11.79 9.72
CA SER A 107 17.65 10.93 8.62
C SER A 107 16.14 10.69 8.68
N VAL A 108 15.54 10.42 7.52
CA VAL A 108 14.09 10.11 7.41
C VAL A 108 13.88 8.82 6.63
N ILE A 109 12.97 7.97 7.13
CA ILE A 109 12.48 6.78 6.41
C ILE A 109 11.01 6.97 6.07
N ILE A 110 10.69 6.99 4.80
CA ILE A 110 9.33 7.17 4.29
C ILE A 110 8.68 5.79 4.10
N ALA A 111 7.61 5.55 4.85
CA ALA A 111 6.82 4.32 4.85
C ALA A 111 5.30 4.61 4.85
N THR A 112 4.91 5.69 4.17
CA THR A 112 3.55 6.22 4.14
C THR A 112 2.54 5.35 3.39
N GLY A 113 3.04 4.33 2.66
CA GLY A 113 2.19 3.39 1.96
C GLY A 113 1.50 3.96 0.71
N ALA A 114 0.47 3.25 0.27
CA ALA A 114 -0.42 3.66 -0.81
C ALA A 114 -1.85 3.30 -0.46
N THR A 115 -2.80 4.15 -0.82
CA THR A 115 -4.23 3.94 -0.57
C THR A 115 -4.86 3.31 -1.80
N ALA A 116 -5.59 2.22 -1.63
CA ALA A 116 -6.38 1.63 -2.70
C ALA A 116 -7.45 2.63 -3.16
N LYS A 117 -7.62 2.75 -4.47
CA LYS A 117 -8.71 3.56 -5.01
C LYS A 117 -10.03 2.85 -4.81
N THR A 118 -11.04 3.62 -4.46
CA THR A 118 -12.41 3.18 -4.24
C THR A 118 -13.34 3.75 -5.31
N LEU A 119 -14.56 3.23 -5.40
CA LEU A 119 -15.60 3.79 -6.26
C LEU A 119 -16.23 5.05 -5.66
N GLY A 120 -16.02 5.27 -4.36
CA GLY A 120 -16.57 6.39 -3.60
C GLY A 120 -18.01 6.16 -3.15
N LEU A 121 -18.45 4.91 -3.09
CA LEU A 121 -19.80 4.56 -2.64
C LEU A 121 -19.82 4.37 -1.13
N PRO A 122 -20.78 4.95 -0.38
CA PRO A 122 -20.90 4.72 1.06
C PRO A 122 -21.04 3.22 1.41
N SER A 123 -21.82 2.47 0.63
CA SER A 123 -22.00 1.02 0.81
C SER A 123 -20.72 0.23 0.59
N GLU A 124 -19.87 0.64 -0.35
CA GLU A 124 -18.55 0.04 -0.55
C GLU A 124 -17.71 0.10 0.73
N MET A 125 -17.64 1.27 1.36
CA MET A 125 -16.90 1.45 2.61
C MET A 125 -17.51 0.68 3.78
N HIS A 126 -18.84 0.59 3.81
CA HIS A 126 -19.59 -0.15 4.82
C HIS A 126 -19.27 -1.65 4.81
N PHE A 127 -19.12 -2.24 3.62
CA PHE A 127 -18.80 -3.66 3.44
C PHE A 127 -17.30 -3.94 3.23
N MET A 128 -16.43 -2.95 3.35
CA MET A 128 -14.98 -3.15 3.25
C MET A 128 -14.49 -4.16 4.30
N GLY A 129 -13.78 -5.21 3.86
CA GLY A 129 -13.38 -6.35 4.71
C GLY A 129 -14.51 -7.34 5.05
N SER A 130 -15.74 -7.04 4.62
CA SER A 130 -16.92 -7.88 4.87
C SER A 130 -17.63 -8.26 3.56
N GLY A 131 -16.85 -8.52 2.51
CA GLY A 131 -17.32 -8.85 1.17
C GLY A 131 -16.86 -7.89 0.09
N VAL A 132 -16.39 -6.69 0.44
CA VAL A 132 -15.64 -5.80 -0.45
C VAL A 132 -14.16 -5.90 -0.11
N SER A 133 -13.32 -6.10 -1.14
CA SER A 133 -11.87 -6.22 -1.01
C SER A 133 -11.13 -5.45 -2.08
N THR A 134 -9.92 -5.00 -1.78
CA THR A 134 -8.99 -4.36 -2.71
C THR A 134 -7.76 -5.24 -3.01
N CYS A 135 -7.78 -6.52 -2.57
CA CYS A 135 -6.66 -7.45 -2.70
C CYS A 135 -7.16 -8.87 -3.02
N ALA A 136 -7.18 -9.24 -4.28
CA ALA A 136 -7.58 -10.60 -4.67
C ALA A 136 -6.62 -11.69 -4.15
N THR A 137 -5.32 -11.40 -4.05
CA THR A 137 -4.32 -12.34 -3.53
C THR A 137 -4.42 -12.56 -2.03
N CYS A 138 -4.99 -11.60 -1.30
CA CYS A 138 -5.24 -11.70 0.13
C CYS A 138 -6.50 -12.53 0.41
N ASP A 139 -7.60 -12.17 -0.24
CA ASP A 139 -8.93 -12.61 0.16
C ASP A 139 -9.56 -13.64 -0.79
N GLY A 140 -8.96 -13.88 -1.96
CA GLY A 140 -9.54 -14.75 -2.99
C GLY A 140 -9.84 -16.17 -2.51
N ALA A 141 -9.06 -16.72 -1.59
CA ALA A 141 -9.25 -18.05 -1.03
C ALA A 141 -10.60 -18.22 -0.26
N PHE A 142 -11.10 -17.13 0.36
CA PHE A 142 -12.39 -17.13 1.07
C PHE A 142 -13.61 -17.28 0.15
N TYR A 143 -13.41 -17.14 -1.16
CA TYR A 143 -14.46 -17.19 -2.17
C TYR A 143 -14.46 -18.49 -2.98
N LYS A 144 -13.93 -19.57 -2.42
CA LYS A 144 -13.97 -20.90 -3.05
C LYS A 144 -15.39 -21.36 -3.28
N GLY A 145 -15.72 -21.69 -4.54
CA GLY A 145 -17.04 -22.14 -4.94
C GLY A 145 -18.12 -21.04 -4.98
N LYS A 146 -17.71 -19.76 -4.92
CA LYS A 146 -18.60 -18.60 -4.86
C LYS A 146 -18.58 -17.81 -6.16
N VAL A 147 -19.50 -16.85 -6.26
CA VAL A 147 -19.62 -15.90 -7.37
C VAL A 147 -19.10 -14.55 -6.94
N VAL A 148 -18.10 -14.02 -7.64
CA VAL A 148 -17.53 -12.72 -7.30
C VAL A 148 -17.60 -11.75 -8.48
N ALA A 149 -17.57 -10.47 -8.19
CA ALA A 149 -17.37 -9.41 -9.16
C ALA A 149 -16.01 -8.73 -8.93
N LEU A 150 -15.34 -8.32 -10.02
CA LEU A 150 -14.14 -7.52 -9.97
C LEU A 150 -14.31 -6.30 -10.85
N VAL A 151 -14.06 -5.12 -10.28
CA VAL A 151 -14.10 -3.84 -11.01
C VAL A 151 -12.68 -3.46 -11.41
N GLY A 152 -12.46 -3.31 -12.71
CA GLY A 152 -11.16 -2.89 -13.22
C GLY A 152 -10.99 -3.08 -14.72
N GLY A 153 -9.78 -2.86 -15.25
CA GLY A 153 -9.56 -3.01 -16.69
C GLY A 153 -8.10 -2.80 -17.13
N GLY A 154 -7.18 -2.63 -16.21
CA GLY A 154 -5.72 -2.62 -16.46
C GLY A 154 -5.09 -4.00 -16.22
N ASP A 155 -3.76 -4.09 -16.33
CA ASP A 155 -3.01 -5.33 -16.13
C ASP A 155 -3.26 -5.92 -14.73
N SER A 156 -3.25 -5.12 -13.67
CA SER A 156 -3.57 -5.59 -12.32
C SER A 156 -4.96 -6.22 -12.22
N ALA A 157 -5.97 -5.62 -12.89
CA ALA A 157 -7.32 -6.18 -12.90
C ALA A 157 -7.36 -7.53 -13.64
N ALA A 158 -6.59 -7.67 -14.73
CA ALA A 158 -6.49 -8.92 -15.47
C ALA A 158 -5.79 -10.02 -14.66
N GLU A 159 -4.73 -9.68 -13.93
CA GLU A 159 -4.03 -10.60 -13.02
C GLU A 159 -4.93 -11.04 -11.88
N GLU A 160 -5.55 -10.08 -11.19
CA GLU A 160 -6.40 -10.35 -10.05
C GLU A 160 -7.66 -11.16 -10.43
N ALA A 161 -8.32 -10.82 -11.54
CA ALA A 161 -9.45 -11.60 -12.04
C ALA A 161 -9.03 -13.03 -12.41
N THR A 162 -7.86 -13.19 -13.08
CA THR A 162 -7.31 -14.52 -13.37
C THR A 162 -7.00 -15.30 -12.10
N PHE A 163 -6.45 -14.63 -11.08
CA PHE A 163 -6.18 -15.26 -9.78
C PHE A 163 -7.45 -15.75 -9.10
N LEU A 164 -8.51 -14.93 -9.07
CA LEU A 164 -9.81 -15.28 -8.49
C LEU A 164 -10.44 -16.53 -9.14
N THR A 165 -10.22 -16.78 -10.44
CA THR A 165 -10.75 -17.97 -11.11
C THR A 165 -10.21 -19.30 -10.55
N ARG A 166 -9.13 -19.27 -9.76
CA ARG A 166 -8.58 -20.44 -9.07
C ARG A 166 -9.50 -20.92 -7.94
N PHE A 167 -10.29 -20.03 -7.39
CA PHE A 167 -11.15 -20.26 -6.24
C PHE A 167 -12.62 -20.13 -6.59
N ALA A 168 -13.01 -19.00 -7.15
CA ALA A 168 -14.41 -18.71 -7.49
C ALA A 168 -14.92 -19.60 -8.63
N ASP A 169 -16.20 -19.88 -8.61
CA ASP A 169 -16.88 -20.56 -9.70
C ASP A 169 -17.16 -19.64 -10.87
N LYS A 170 -17.36 -18.34 -10.58
CA LYS A 170 -17.62 -17.32 -11.57
C LYS A 170 -17.02 -15.97 -11.14
N VAL A 171 -16.42 -15.26 -12.08
CA VAL A 171 -15.89 -13.90 -11.91
C VAL A 171 -16.55 -12.97 -12.91
N TYR A 172 -17.38 -12.05 -12.45
CA TYR A 172 -17.91 -10.97 -13.28
C TYR A 172 -16.86 -9.85 -13.36
N LEU A 173 -16.33 -9.59 -14.56
CA LEU A 173 -15.38 -8.51 -14.80
C LEU A 173 -16.14 -7.25 -15.22
N ILE A 174 -16.30 -6.30 -14.30
CA ILE A 174 -17.03 -5.06 -14.53
C ILE A 174 -16.07 -3.99 -15.04
N HIS A 175 -16.32 -3.51 -16.25
CA HIS A 175 -15.52 -2.46 -16.86
C HIS A 175 -16.38 -1.37 -17.50
N ARG A 176 -16.01 -0.10 -17.21
CA ARG A 176 -16.74 1.10 -17.68
C ARG A 176 -16.57 1.43 -19.16
N ARG A 177 -15.81 0.65 -19.92
CA ARG A 177 -15.54 0.80 -21.34
C ARG A 177 -15.85 -0.49 -22.08
N ASP A 178 -15.79 -0.45 -23.40
CA ASP A 178 -16.02 -1.57 -24.30
C ASP A 178 -14.83 -2.54 -24.43
N ARG A 179 -13.67 -2.21 -23.85
CA ARG A 179 -12.45 -3.02 -23.91
C ARG A 179 -11.51 -2.73 -22.73
N LEU A 180 -10.67 -3.71 -22.41
CA LEU A 180 -9.63 -3.59 -21.39
C LEU A 180 -8.50 -2.65 -21.87
N ARG A 181 -7.82 -2.04 -20.89
CA ARG A 181 -6.57 -1.31 -21.06
C ARG A 181 -5.35 -2.18 -20.79
N ALA A 182 -5.57 -3.41 -20.30
CA ALA A 182 -4.53 -4.39 -20.07
C ALA A 182 -3.76 -4.70 -21.36
N SER A 183 -2.53 -5.18 -21.22
CA SER A 183 -1.75 -5.69 -22.35
C SER A 183 -2.55 -6.75 -23.11
N LYS A 184 -2.38 -6.80 -24.44
CA LYS A 184 -3.18 -7.68 -25.29
C LYS A 184 -3.10 -9.14 -24.85
N ILE A 185 -1.91 -9.61 -24.48
CA ILE A 185 -1.68 -11.00 -24.02
C ILE A 185 -2.48 -11.29 -22.75
N MET A 186 -2.51 -10.37 -21.79
CA MET A 186 -3.23 -10.56 -20.54
C MET A 186 -4.74 -10.48 -20.74
N ALA A 187 -5.20 -9.52 -21.56
CA ALA A 187 -6.60 -9.39 -21.92
C ALA A 187 -7.13 -10.64 -22.62
N ASP A 188 -6.41 -11.13 -23.66
CA ASP A 188 -6.80 -12.32 -24.42
C ASP A 188 -6.85 -13.57 -23.50
N ARG A 189 -5.87 -13.74 -22.62
CA ARG A 189 -5.84 -14.84 -21.64
C ARG A 189 -7.01 -14.79 -20.67
N LEU A 190 -7.31 -13.62 -20.12
CA LEU A 190 -8.40 -13.43 -19.19
C LEU A 190 -9.75 -13.72 -19.85
N LEU A 191 -9.99 -13.16 -21.03
CA LEU A 191 -11.26 -13.31 -21.75
C LEU A 191 -11.47 -14.72 -22.31
N ALA A 192 -10.41 -15.49 -22.52
CA ALA A 192 -10.49 -16.91 -22.88
C ALA A 192 -10.88 -17.82 -21.69
N ASN A 193 -10.87 -17.32 -20.46
CA ASN A 193 -11.20 -18.13 -19.29
C ASN A 193 -12.71 -18.28 -19.15
N PRO A 194 -13.31 -19.51 -19.19
CA PRO A 194 -14.74 -19.73 -19.17
C PRO A 194 -15.43 -19.28 -17.88
N LYS A 195 -14.71 -19.08 -16.80
CA LYS A 195 -15.21 -18.58 -15.53
C LYS A 195 -15.38 -17.05 -15.52
N VAL A 196 -14.77 -16.34 -16.47
CA VAL A 196 -14.80 -14.88 -16.54
C VAL A 196 -15.93 -14.40 -17.45
N ILE A 197 -16.80 -13.58 -16.92
CA ILE A 197 -17.90 -12.97 -17.67
C ILE A 197 -17.69 -11.45 -17.68
N PRO A 198 -17.28 -10.87 -18.82
CA PRO A 198 -17.10 -9.44 -18.94
C PRO A 198 -18.45 -8.72 -19.01
N LEU A 199 -18.59 -7.66 -18.21
CA LEU A 199 -19.69 -6.70 -18.25
C LEU A 199 -19.11 -5.35 -18.71
N TRP A 200 -19.22 -5.13 -20.01
CA TRP A 200 -18.73 -3.92 -20.65
C TRP A 200 -19.66 -2.74 -20.44
N ASN A 201 -19.10 -1.53 -20.55
CA ASN A 201 -19.83 -0.27 -20.39
C ASN A 201 -20.69 -0.25 -19.13
N THR A 202 -20.15 -0.84 -18.05
CA THR A 202 -20.91 -1.08 -16.82
C THR A 202 -20.18 -0.47 -15.63
N ALA A 203 -20.93 0.17 -14.74
CA ALA A 203 -20.46 0.70 -13.46
C ALA A 203 -21.27 0.10 -12.30
N VAL A 204 -20.63 -0.03 -11.14
CA VAL A 204 -21.31 -0.34 -9.89
C VAL A 204 -21.85 0.96 -9.31
N GLU A 205 -23.13 0.98 -8.93
CA GLU A 205 -23.80 2.12 -8.30
C GLU A 205 -24.02 1.91 -6.81
N ASP A 206 -24.09 0.64 -6.37
CA ASP A 206 -24.33 0.32 -4.95
C ASP A 206 -23.85 -1.10 -4.63
N VAL A 207 -23.49 -1.31 -3.36
CA VAL A 207 -23.18 -2.64 -2.81
C VAL A 207 -24.31 -3.05 -1.87
N ILE A 208 -24.87 -4.22 -2.11
CA ILE A 208 -26.00 -4.78 -1.38
C ILE A 208 -25.47 -5.88 -0.46
N GLY A 209 -25.91 -5.89 0.79
CA GLY A 209 -25.48 -6.90 1.74
C GLY A 209 -26.45 -7.08 2.90
N SER A 210 -26.06 -7.95 3.83
CA SER A 210 -26.80 -8.25 5.07
C SER A 210 -25.91 -8.03 6.28
N GLU A 211 -26.51 -7.66 7.40
CA GLU A 211 -25.84 -7.59 8.71
C GLU A 211 -25.92 -8.93 9.47
N GLU A 212 -26.83 -9.81 9.09
CA GLU A 212 -27.07 -11.08 9.77
C GLU A 212 -26.68 -12.29 8.91
N PRO A 213 -26.12 -13.37 9.51
CA PRO A 213 -25.69 -13.52 10.92
C PRO A 213 -24.41 -12.72 11.24
N HIS A 214 -23.72 -12.19 10.24
CA HIS A 214 -22.61 -11.26 10.28
C HIS A 214 -22.64 -10.44 9.00
N ARG A 215 -22.01 -9.27 9.02
CA ARG A 215 -21.95 -8.39 7.86
C ARG A 215 -21.31 -9.08 6.66
N HIS A 216 -21.98 -9.09 5.51
CA HIS A 216 -21.49 -9.68 4.27
C HIS A 216 -22.20 -9.12 3.04
N VAL A 217 -21.53 -9.16 1.90
CA VAL A 217 -22.10 -8.79 0.59
C VAL A 217 -23.00 -9.92 0.08
N THR A 218 -24.16 -9.54 -0.47
CA THR A 218 -25.12 -10.46 -1.12
C THR A 218 -25.37 -10.11 -2.58
N GLY A 219 -24.97 -8.91 -3.00
CA GLY A 219 -25.19 -8.44 -4.37
C GLY A 219 -24.62 -7.06 -4.63
N ILE A 220 -24.79 -6.61 -5.86
CA ILE A 220 -24.48 -5.25 -6.30
C ILE A 220 -25.58 -4.72 -7.21
N ARG A 221 -25.75 -3.40 -7.22
CA ARG A 221 -26.52 -2.68 -8.24
C ARG A 221 -25.56 -2.15 -9.27
N ILE A 222 -25.80 -2.49 -10.52
CA ILE A 222 -24.99 -2.07 -11.67
C ILE A 222 -25.81 -1.25 -12.65
N LYS A 223 -25.13 -0.37 -13.36
CA LYS A 223 -25.69 0.44 -14.43
C LYS A 223 -24.93 0.22 -15.73
N ASN A 224 -25.64 -0.10 -16.78
CA ASN A 224 -25.09 -0.06 -18.11
C ASN A 224 -25.01 1.40 -18.57
N LEU A 225 -23.82 1.85 -18.96
CA LEU A 225 -23.52 3.26 -19.24
C LEU A 225 -24.02 3.70 -20.62
N ASP A 226 -24.26 2.75 -21.56
CA ASP A 226 -24.77 3.06 -22.89
C ASP A 226 -26.29 3.20 -22.89
N SER A 227 -26.98 2.24 -22.25
CA SER A 227 -28.44 2.21 -22.22
C SER A 227 -29.05 2.97 -21.03
N GLY A 228 -28.26 3.22 -19.97
CA GLY A 228 -28.74 3.76 -18.71
C GLY A 228 -29.50 2.74 -17.82
N ASN A 229 -29.65 1.51 -18.28
CA ASN A 229 -30.37 0.48 -17.55
C ASN A 229 -29.66 0.12 -16.25
N VAL A 230 -30.44 0.04 -15.17
CA VAL A 230 -29.99 -0.36 -13.84
C VAL A 230 -30.55 -1.75 -13.54
N SER A 231 -29.73 -2.61 -12.96
CA SER A 231 -30.13 -3.95 -12.53
C SER A 231 -29.35 -4.37 -11.28
N GLU A 232 -29.91 -5.33 -10.55
CA GLU A 232 -29.23 -5.94 -9.41
C GLU A 232 -28.76 -7.34 -9.80
N MET A 233 -27.62 -7.73 -9.26
CA MET A 233 -27.05 -9.05 -9.46
C MET A 233 -26.50 -9.61 -8.16
N ALA A 234 -26.78 -10.89 -7.90
CA ALA A 234 -26.27 -11.58 -6.73
C ALA A 234 -24.79 -11.92 -6.91
N ILE A 235 -24.00 -11.57 -5.91
CA ILE A 235 -22.57 -11.94 -5.77
C ILE A 235 -22.26 -12.18 -4.30
N ASP A 236 -21.20 -12.94 -4.03
CA ASP A 236 -20.72 -13.18 -2.68
C ASP A 236 -19.58 -12.23 -2.28
N GLY A 237 -18.96 -11.55 -3.26
CA GLY A 237 -17.89 -10.61 -3.01
C GLY A 237 -17.58 -9.68 -4.18
N LEU A 238 -17.14 -8.47 -3.85
CA LEU A 238 -16.74 -7.42 -4.77
C LEU A 238 -15.26 -7.10 -4.61
N PHE A 239 -14.48 -7.22 -5.67
CA PHE A 239 -13.05 -6.87 -5.69
C PHE A 239 -12.81 -5.58 -6.49
N LEU A 240 -11.99 -4.68 -5.95
CA LEU A 240 -11.69 -3.40 -6.56
C LEU A 240 -10.25 -3.38 -7.06
N ALA A 241 -10.06 -3.63 -8.34
CA ALA A 241 -8.76 -3.60 -9.02
C ALA A 241 -8.61 -2.34 -9.90
N ILE A 242 -8.93 -1.17 -9.33
CA ILE A 242 -8.89 0.14 -10.04
C ILE A 242 -7.63 0.94 -9.76
N GLY A 243 -6.67 0.32 -9.08
CA GLY A 243 -5.35 0.85 -8.80
C GLY A 243 -5.19 1.46 -7.42
N HIS A 244 -4.00 1.99 -7.14
CA HIS A 244 -3.62 2.60 -5.88
C HIS A 244 -3.12 4.02 -6.11
N LYS A 245 -3.14 4.83 -5.06
CA LYS A 245 -2.58 6.16 -4.99
C LYS A 245 -1.50 6.15 -3.91
N PRO A 246 -0.22 6.35 -4.23
CA PRO A 246 0.82 6.43 -3.22
C PRO A 246 0.62 7.69 -2.36
N ASN A 247 0.86 7.59 -1.06
CA ASN A 247 0.69 8.69 -0.12
C ASN A 247 1.95 9.58 -0.12
N THR A 248 2.07 10.43 -1.13
CA THR A 248 3.27 11.23 -1.42
C THR A 248 3.01 12.72 -1.52
N GLU A 249 1.80 13.18 -1.24
CA GLU A 249 1.40 14.59 -1.41
C GLU A 249 2.24 15.53 -0.53
N VAL A 250 2.52 15.13 0.71
CA VAL A 250 3.29 15.92 1.67
C VAL A 250 4.71 16.23 1.22
N PHE A 251 5.25 15.43 0.30
CA PHE A 251 6.63 15.61 -0.20
C PHE A 251 6.71 16.61 -1.36
N GLY A 252 5.60 17.06 -1.94
CA GLY A 252 5.59 17.98 -3.08
C GLY A 252 6.54 17.51 -4.18
N GLU A 253 7.38 18.41 -4.67
CA GLU A 253 8.41 18.14 -5.69
C GLU A 253 9.81 17.88 -5.09
N GLN A 254 9.92 17.74 -3.77
CA GLN A 254 11.21 17.55 -3.10
C GLN A 254 11.85 16.18 -3.37
N LEU A 255 11.05 15.20 -3.80
CA LEU A 255 11.50 13.85 -4.08
C LEU A 255 11.06 13.42 -5.47
N ALA A 256 11.94 12.71 -6.17
CA ALA A 256 11.65 12.14 -7.48
C ALA A 256 10.56 11.07 -7.40
N LYS A 257 9.63 11.10 -8.37
CA LYS A 257 8.46 10.22 -8.45
C LYS A 257 8.31 9.60 -9.83
N THR A 258 7.63 8.48 -9.90
CA THR A 258 7.12 7.93 -11.16
C THR A 258 5.96 8.77 -11.67
N GLU A 259 5.53 8.57 -12.94
CA GLU A 259 4.29 9.15 -13.46
C GLU A 259 3.05 8.78 -12.61
N GLY A 260 3.07 7.61 -11.96
CA GLY A 260 2.02 7.17 -11.04
C GLY A 260 2.09 7.78 -9.63
N GLY A 261 3.08 8.64 -9.36
CA GLY A 261 3.27 9.32 -8.07
C GLY A 261 4.02 8.51 -7.03
N PHE A 262 4.48 7.28 -7.33
CA PHE A 262 5.29 6.47 -6.42
C PHE A 262 6.70 7.05 -6.30
N LEU A 263 7.26 7.03 -5.08
CA LEU A 263 8.64 7.49 -4.87
C LEU A 263 9.63 6.60 -5.63
N LEU A 264 10.58 7.24 -6.27
CA LEU A 264 11.71 6.56 -6.89
C LEU A 264 12.80 6.30 -5.87
N THR A 265 13.28 5.05 -5.83
CA THR A 265 14.46 4.65 -5.08
C THR A 265 15.58 4.25 -6.03
N ARG A 266 16.82 4.22 -5.54
CA ARG A 266 17.98 3.82 -6.36
C ARG A 266 17.82 2.43 -6.96
N SER A 267 17.27 1.47 -6.23
CA SER A 267 16.97 0.13 -6.77
C SER A 267 15.96 0.17 -7.91
N ALA A 268 14.92 1.00 -7.82
CA ALA A 268 13.94 1.16 -8.89
C ALA A 268 14.52 1.81 -10.14
N MET A 269 15.46 2.75 -9.98
CA MET A 269 16.18 3.38 -11.09
C MET A 269 17.16 2.42 -11.77
N ALA A 270 17.93 1.65 -10.98
CA ALA A 270 18.84 0.63 -11.51
C ALA A 270 18.11 -0.43 -12.33
N TRP A 271 16.93 -0.85 -11.88
CA TRP A 271 16.06 -1.77 -12.61
C TRP A 271 15.62 -1.24 -13.98
N LYS A 272 15.37 0.07 -14.07
CA LYS A 272 14.98 0.72 -15.33
C LYS A 272 16.16 1.03 -16.27
N GLY A 273 17.40 0.75 -15.86
CA GLY A 273 18.60 1.07 -16.63
C GLY A 273 18.91 2.58 -16.72
N THR A 274 18.30 3.40 -15.88
CA THR A 274 18.42 4.87 -15.87
C THR A 274 19.30 5.35 -14.71
N THR A 275 20.50 4.78 -14.55
CA THR A 275 21.45 5.16 -13.47
C THR A 275 22.12 6.51 -13.68
N SER A 276 21.90 7.17 -14.83
CA SER A 276 22.49 8.46 -15.22
C SER A 276 21.62 9.69 -14.96
N ASP A 277 20.55 9.56 -14.15
CA ASP A 277 19.72 10.71 -13.80
C ASP A 277 20.53 11.67 -12.91
N PRO A 278 20.64 12.98 -13.27
CA PRO A 278 21.39 13.98 -12.50
C PRO A 278 20.91 14.16 -11.04
N ALA A 279 19.68 13.74 -10.73
CA ALA A 279 19.16 13.74 -9.36
C ALA A 279 19.89 12.75 -8.44
N TRP A 280 20.73 11.85 -9.01
CA TRP A 280 21.45 10.81 -8.30
C TRP A 280 22.95 11.03 -8.45
N SER A 281 23.56 11.72 -7.50
CA SER A 281 25.00 11.97 -7.48
C SER A 281 25.80 10.66 -7.48
N GLU A 282 26.83 10.56 -8.34
CA GLU A 282 27.76 9.43 -8.36
C GLU A 282 28.54 9.27 -7.05
N THR A 283 28.68 10.36 -6.29
CA THR A 283 29.34 10.39 -4.98
C THR A 283 28.48 9.84 -3.86
N TYR A 284 27.18 9.60 -4.13
CA TYR A 284 26.26 9.07 -3.15
C TYR A 284 26.44 7.56 -2.99
N PRO A 285 26.65 7.04 -1.76
CA PRO A 285 26.81 5.60 -1.55
C PRO A 285 25.64 4.82 -2.12
N ASN A 286 25.91 3.60 -2.63
CA ASN A 286 24.94 2.73 -3.28
C ASN A 286 23.93 2.13 -2.29
N TYR A 287 23.10 2.96 -1.67
CA TYR A 287 22.01 2.52 -0.82
C TYR A 287 20.75 2.26 -1.66
N ALA A 288 20.30 1.01 -1.70
CA ALA A 288 19.22 0.56 -2.58
C ALA A 288 17.89 1.31 -2.36
N THR A 289 17.63 1.73 -1.13
CA THR A 289 16.37 2.37 -0.72
C THR A 289 16.47 3.90 -0.62
N SER A 290 17.64 4.49 -0.94
CA SER A 290 17.78 5.95 -0.97
C SER A 290 16.83 6.58 -2.00
N THR A 291 16.30 7.74 -1.66
CA THR A 291 15.50 8.59 -2.56
C THR A 291 16.42 9.57 -3.31
N SER A 292 15.85 10.53 -4.03
CA SER A 292 16.60 11.63 -4.66
C SER A 292 17.17 12.66 -3.66
N SER A 293 16.81 12.61 -2.39
CA SER A 293 17.36 13.44 -1.32
C SER A 293 18.26 12.60 -0.42
N GLU A 294 19.50 13.04 -0.24
CA GLU A 294 20.50 12.35 0.57
C GLU A 294 20.09 12.29 2.05
N GLY A 295 20.09 11.07 2.64
CA GLY A 295 19.66 10.84 4.02
C GLY A 295 18.15 10.59 4.15
N VAL A 296 17.41 10.58 3.02
CA VAL A 296 16.00 10.23 2.97
C VAL A 296 15.86 8.89 2.25
N PHE A 297 15.27 7.91 2.92
CA PHE A 297 15.03 6.56 2.43
C PHE A 297 13.54 6.31 2.27
N ALA A 298 13.16 5.44 1.34
CA ALA A 298 11.75 5.10 1.13
C ALA A 298 11.55 3.61 0.97
N CYS A 299 10.41 3.14 1.43
CA CYS A 299 10.09 1.72 1.45
C CYS A 299 8.59 1.46 1.52
N GLY A 300 8.19 0.27 1.11
CA GLY A 300 6.84 -0.17 1.14
C GLY A 300 6.00 0.23 -0.04
N ASP A 301 4.70 0.20 0.16
CA ASP A 301 3.76 0.43 -0.93
C ASP A 301 3.89 1.82 -1.55
N VAL A 302 4.53 2.77 -0.86
CA VAL A 302 4.86 4.09 -1.42
C VAL A 302 5.89 4.02 -2.55
N VAL A 303 6.65 2.91 -2.66
CA VAL A 303 7.63 2.62 -3.73
C VAL A 303 7.28 1.36 -4.53
N ASP A 304 6.41 0.49 -4.00
CA ASP A 304 6.04 -0.79 -4.62
C ASP A 304 4.88 -0.60 -5.58
N THR A 305 5.16 -0.75 -6.87
CA THR A 305 4.16 -0.66 -7.93
C THR A 305 3.53 -2.02 -8.29
N HIS A 306 4.02 -3.14 -7.71
CA HIS A 306 3.69 -4.50 -8.15
C HIS A 306 3.06 -5.38 -7.07
N TYR A 307 3.78 -5.63 -5.97
CA TYR A 307 3.41 -6.68 -5.01
C TYR A 307 2.39 -6.24 -3.98
N ARG A 308 2.65 -5.13 -3.28
CA ARG A 308 1.77 -4.55 -2.26
C ARG A 308 1.26 -5.58 -1.26
N GLN A 309 2.18 -6.37 -0.71
CA GLN A 309 1.90 -7.38 0.29
C GLN A 309 2.55 -7.02 1.62
N ALA A 310 1.91 -7.40 2.74
CA ALA A 310 2.44 -7.17 4.08
C ALA A 310 3.87 -7.70 4.25
N ILE A 311 4.16 -8.89 3.69
CA ILE A 311 5.47 -9.52 3.77
C ILE A 311 6.52 -8.82 2.90
N THR A 312 6.20 -8.40 1.67
CA THR A 312 7.12 -7.61 0.84
C THR A 312 7.35 -6.25 1.48
N ALA A 313 6.27 -5.73 2.03
CA ALA A 313 6.28 -4.55 2.86
C ALA A 313 7.26 -4.69 4.03
N ALA A 314 7.24 -5.76 4.81
CA ALA A 314 8.19 -6.02 5.88
C ALA A 314 9.61 -6.29 5.37
N GLY A 315 9.81 -7.02 4.26
CA GLY A 315 11.11 -7.42 3.73
C GLY A 315 11.98 -6.26 3.23
N THR A 316 11.42 -5.38 2.39
CA THR A 316 12.16 -4.24 1.80
C THR A 316 12.57 -3.18 2.84
N ARG A 317 11.99 -3.17 4.02
CA ARG A 317 12.25 -2.16 5.09
C ARG A 317 13.40 -2.49 5.99
N ARG A 318 13.74 -3.75 6.15
CA ARG A 318 15.04 -4.10 6.69
C ARG A 318 16.14 -3.41 5.89
N ALA A 319 16.01 -3.37 4.56
CA ALA A 319 16.98 -2.68 3.71
C ALA A 319 17.05 -1.18 4.02
N SER A 320 15.90 -0.46 4.14
CA SER A 320 15.90 0.97 4.45
C SER A 320 16.48 1.29 5.81
N ALA A 321 16.21 0.47 6.83
CA ALA A 321 16.78 0.65 8.15
C ALA A 321 18.31 0.46 8.12
N LEU A 322 18.81 -0.57 7.44
CA LEU A 322 20.25 -0.82 7.29
C LEU A 322 20.95 0.24 6.43
N ASP A 323 20.28 0.70 5.37
CA ASP A 323 20.82 1.78 4.53
C ASP A 323 20.91 3.08 5.33
N CYS A 324 19.89 3.41 6.12
CA CYS A 324 19.85 4.55 7.02
C CYS A 324 20.96 4.46 8.09
N GLU A 325 21.12 3.31 8.76
CA GLU A 325 22.16 3.06 9.75
C GLU A 325 23.56 3.28 9.16
N LYS A 326 23.88 2.61 8.06
CA LYS A 326 25.18 2.73 7.40
C LYS A 326 25.46 4.14 6.91
N TRP A 327 24.44 4.83 6.44
CA TRP A 327 24.58 6.21 6.00
C TRP A 327 24.89 7.14 7.19
N LEU A 328 24.18 7.02 8.31
CA LEU A 328 24.44 7.79 9.53
C LEU A 328 25.86 7.51 10.07
N GLU A 329 26.30 6.24 10.07
CA GLU A 329 27.68 5.89 10.45
C GLU A 329 28.73 6.52 9.55
N SER A 330 28.44 6.70 8.26
CA SER A 330 29.38 7.31 7.31
C SER A 330 29.63 8.78 7.59
N LEU A 331 28.62 9.49 8.15
CA LEU A 331 28.74 10.90 8.53
C LEU A 331 29.71 11.13 9.70
N HIS A 332 29.90 10.12 10.56
CA HIS A 332 30.82 10.21 11.70
C HIS A 332 32.26 9.82 11.35
N LYS A 333 32.48 9.31 10.13
CA LYS A 333 33.85 8.91 9.66
C LYS A 333 34.48 9.95 8.73
N SER A 334 33.70 10.94 8.31
CA SER A 334 34.16 12.10 7.50
C SER A 334 34.38 13.32 8.39
#